data_35a5280b5858d261caeb2da8b7a83921
#
_entry.id   35a5280b5858d261caeb2da8b7a83921
#
_cell.length_a   1.000
_cell.length_b   1.000
_cell.length_c   1.000
_cell.angle_alpha   90.00
_cell.angle_beta   90.00
_cell.angle_gamma   90.00
#
_symmetry.space_group_name_H-M   'P 1'
#
loop_
_entity.id
_entity.type
_entity.pdbx_description
1 polymer ?
#
loop_
_entity_poly.entity_id
_entity_poly.type
_entity_poly.pdbx_seq_one_letter_code
_entity_poly.pdbx_strand_id
1 'polypeptide(L)'
;MNRVLITGATGTTGSRVAADLAERGVATRLATRTPQSTGQIQFNWEDCDTHKAALQGISAIYLIAPMGVADPVPLVQTFLDEALDQGVRRVVALSSSAVPEGAPGLGAVHHLVKTVMPEWTVLQPSWFMQNFTGDHLVAQGVRDGEIVTATGDGKVAFVDAADIAAVAGCALTDDRAHNTEH
;
A
#
# COMPACT_ATOMS: atom_id res chain seq x y z
N MET A 1 10.93 -2.15 -19.79
CA MET A 1 11.50 -1.71 -18.49
C MET A 1 10.41 -1.86 -17.45
N ASN A 2 10.68 -2.61 -16.39
CA ASN A 2 9.70 -2.76 -15.31
C ASN A 2 9.66 -1.46 -14.49
N ARG A 3 8.51 -0.82 -14.43
CA ARG A 3 8.27 0.37 -13.61
C ARG A 3 7.14 0.09 -12.63
N VAL A 4 7.34 0.45 -11.38
CA VAL A 4 6.35 0.25 -10.31
C VAL A 4 5.66 1.57 -9.99
N LEU A 5 4.32 1.57 -9.98
CA LEU A 5 3.52 2.67 -9.44
C LEU A 5 3.35 2.47 -7.93
N ILE A 6 3.55 3.53 -7.17
CA ILE A 6 3.35 3.50 -5.71
C ILE A 6 2.25 4.49 -5.37
N THR A 7 1.06 3.99 -4.98
CA THR A 7 0.03 4.84 -4.37
C THR A 7 0.38 5.14 -2.91
N GLY A 8 -0.06 6.28 -2.38
CA GLY A 8 0.33 6.69 -1.03
C GLY A 8 1.85 6.86 -0.84
N ALA A 9 2.56 7.26 -1.89
CA ALA A 9 4.03 7.30 -1.95
C ALA A 9 4.69 8.19 -0.91
N THR A 10 3.98 9.15 -0.34
CA THR A 10 4.47 10.05 0.71
C THR A 10 4.20 9.55 2.13
N GLY A 11 3.47 8.45 2.27
CA GLY A 11 3.13 7.84 3.55
C GLY A 11 4.23 6.94 4.13
N THR A 12 3.95 6.39 5.31
CA THR A 12 4.91 5.60 6.11
C THR A 12 5.50 4.42 5.35
N THR A 13 4.69 3.61 4.69
CA THR A 13 5.19 2.44 3.93
C THR A 13 5.54 2.81 2.50
N GLY A 14 4.73 3.63 1.82
CA GLY A 14 4.96 3.98 0.42
C GLY A 14 6.32 4.65 0.17
N SER A 15 6.75 5.55 1.06
CA SER A 15 8.07 6.19 0.95
C SER A 15 9.23 5.20 1.14
N ARG A 16 9.06 4.20 2.02
CA ARG A 16 10.07 3.15 2.26
C ARG A 16 10.11 2.15 1.11
N VAL A 17 8.96 1.78 0.55
CA VAL A 17 8.91 0.95 -0.66
C VAL A 17 9.59 1.66 -1.83
N ALA A 18 9.39 2.97 -1.97
CA ALA A 18 10.09 3.74 -3.00
C ALA A 18 11.61 3.72 -2.81
N ALA A 19 12.08 3.83 -1.58
CA ALA A 19 13.51 3.77 -1.25
C ALA A 19 14.09 2.36 -1.49
N ASP A 20 13.43 1.30 -1.01
CA ASP A 20 13.86 -0.09 -1.23
C ASP A 20 13.95 -0.43 -2.74
N LEU A 21 12.94 -0.04 -3.52
CA LEU A 21 12.95 -0.26 -4.97
C LEU A 21 14.06 0.54 -5.67
N ALA A 22 14.37 1.75 -5.20
CA ALA A 22 15.48 2.53 -5.74
C ALA A 22 16.84 1.86 -5.46
N GLU A 23 17.03 1.30 -4.27
CA GLU A 23 18.24 0.51 -3.92
C GLU A 23 18.37 -0.75 -4.79
N ARG A 24 17.26 -1.35 -5.18
CA ARG A 24 17.21 -2.49 -6.13
C ARG A 24 17.39 -2.06 -7.59
N GLY A 25 17.52 -0.77 -7.90
CA GLY A 25 17.61 -0.26 -9.26
C GLY A 25 16.32 -0.34 -10.06
N VAL A 26 15.18 -0.45 -9.40
CA VAL A 26 13.85 -0.52 -10.03
C VAL A 26 13.28 0.88 -10.22
N ALA A 27 12.85 1.19 -11.45
CA ALA A 27 12.23 2.47 -11.74
C ALA A 27 10.85 2.57 -11.07
N THR A 28 10.58 3.68 -10.40
CA THR A 28 9.31 3.93 -9.74
C THR A 28 8.59 5.15 -10.31
N ARG A 29 7.28 5.21 -10.10
CA ARG A 29 6.44 6.38 -10.28
C ARG A 29 5.65 6.61 -8.99
N LEU A 30 5.78 7.79 -8.42
CA LEU A 30 5.22 8.11 -7.11
C LEU A 30 3.89 8.85 -7.28
N ALA A 31 2.79 8.17 -6.98
CA ALA A 31 1.44 8.74 -7.08
C ALA A 31 1.15 9.62 -5.86
N THR A 32 0.80 10.88 -6.11
CA THR A 32 0.48 11.86 -5.08
C THR A 32 -0.58 12.84 -5.56
N ARG A 33 -1.38 13.39 -4.63
CA ARG A 33 -2.38 14.42 -4.95
C ARG A 33 -1.73 15.74 -5.40
N THR A 34 -0.54 16.03 -4.90
CA THR A 34 0.17 17.28 -5.16
C THR A 34 1.63 16.98 -5.49
N PRO A 35 1.96 16.75 -6.77
CA PRO A 35 3.34 16.52 -7.19
C PRO A 35 4.24 17.73 -6.90
N GLN A 36 5.39 17.48 -6.28
CA GLN A 36 6.36 18.52 -5.91
C GLN A 36 7.77 18.27 -6.48
N SER A 37 7.99 17.10 -7.09
CA SER A 37 9.31 16.73 -7.60
C SER A 37 9.22 15.83 -8.84
N THR A 38 10.33 15.72 -9.55
CA THR A 38 10.50 14.78 -10.66
C THR A 38 10.30 13.35 -10.18
N GLY A 39 9.54 12.55 -10.91
CA GLY A 39 9.19 11.16 -10.53
C GLY A 39 7.85 11.04 -9.81
N GLN A 40 7.29 12.16 -9.36
CA GLN A 40 5.91 12.20 -8.87
C GLN A 40 4.93 12.46 -10.01
N ILE A 41 3.73 11.88 -9.88
CA ILE A 41 2.62 12.11 -10.80
C ILE A 41 1.37 12.44 -10.02
N GLN A 42 0.54 13.33 -10.59
CA GLN A 42 -0.76 13.62 -10.01
C GLN A 42 -1.64 12.38 -10.04
N PHE A 43 -2.23 12.08 -8.89
CA PHE A 43 -3.13 10.95 -8.73
C PHE A 43 -4.18 11.26 -7.67
N ASN A 44 -5.43 11.08 -8.03
CA ASN A 44 -6.56 11.19 -7.13
C ASN A 44 -7.52 10.02 -7.39
N TRP A 45 -7.89 9.31 -6.32
CA TRP A 45 -8.80 8.19 -6.39
C TRP A 45 -10.18 8.54 -6.97
N GLU A 46 -10.64 9.77 -6.75
CA GLU A 46 -11.95 10.27 -7.21
C GLU A 46 -11.90 10.85 -8.63
N ASP A 47 -10.71 10.98 -9.22
CA ASP A 47 -10.51 11.56 -10.56
C ASP A 47 -9.86 10.54 -11.50
N CYS A 48 -10.70 9.80 -12.23
CA CYS A 48 -10.28 8.76 -13.16
C CYS A 48 -9.36 9.25 -14.28
N ASP A 49 -9.40 10.53 -14.64
CA ASP A 49 -8.51 11.09 -15.66
C ASP A 49 -7.05 11.04 -15.22
N THR A 50 -6.79 11.08 -13.91
CA THR A 50 -5.44 10.94 -13.35
C THR A 50 -4.93 9.50 -13.38
N HIS A 51 -5.80 8.50 -13.42
CA HIS A 51 -5.44 7.08 -13.38
C HIS A 51 -4.68 6.66 -14.63
N LYS A 52 -5.19 7.01 -15.79
CA LYS A 52 -4.61 6.64 -17.08
C LYS A 52 -3.17 7.15 -17.22
N ALA A 53 -2.93 8.41 -16.88
CA ALA A 53 -1.60 8.98 -16.93
C ALA A 53 -0.65 8.33 -15.92
N ALA A 54 -1.15 8.03 -14.71
CA ALA A 54 -0.36 7.37 -13.67
C ALA A 54 0.04 5.95 -14.04
N LEU A 55 -0.79 5.22 -14.78
CA LEU A 55 -0.59 3.82 -15.15
C LEU A 55 0.24 3.62 -16.42
N GLN A 56 0.46 4.66 -17.23
CA GLN A 56 1.18 4.54 -18.50
C GLN A 56 2.58 3.94 -18.32
N GLY A 57 2.84 2.77 -18.92
CA GLY A 57 4.12 2.07 -18.87
C GLY A 57 4.46 1.47 -17.50
N ILE A 58 3.46 1.22 -16.66
CA ILE A 58 3.58 0.54 -15.37
C ILE A 58 3.42 -0.97 -15.58
N SER A 59 4.22 -1.76 -14.87
CA SER A 59 4.15 -3.24 -14.88
C SER A 59 3.62 -3.81 -13.56
N ALA A 60 3.82 -3.10 -12.44
CA ALA A 60 3.35 -3.52 -11.12
C ALA A 60 2.94 -2.32 -10.28
N ILE A 61 2.10 -2.56 -9.27
CA ILE A 61 1.56 -1.52 -8.38
C ILE A 61 1.80 -1.91 -6.93
N TYR A 62 2.34 -1.00 -6.14
CA TYR A 62 2.18 -1.02 -4.68
C TYR A 62 0.93 -0.22 -4.34
N LEU A 63 -0.10 -0.92 -3.83
CA LEU A 63 -1.43 -0.38 -3.62
C LEU A 63 -1.67 -0.04 -2.14
N ILE A 64 -1.84 1.25 -1.85
CA ILE A 64 -2.43 1.74 -0.61
C ILE A 64 -3.81 2.28 -0.98
N ALA A 65 -4.87 1.67 -0.46
CA ALA A 65 -6.25 2.07 -0.72
C ALA A 65 -6.56 3.50 -0.21
N PRO A 66 -7.59 4.17 -0.73
CA PRO A 66 -7.98 5.50 -0.26
C PRO A 66 -8.35 5.48 1.22
N MET A 67 -7.75 6.40 1.98
CA MET A 67 -7.99 6.54 3.41
C MET A 67 -9.19 7.45 3.69
N GLY A 68 -9.98 7.12 4.73
CA GLY A 68 -11.12 7.93 5.13
C GLY A 68 -12.37 7.75 4.27
N VAL A 69 -12.38 6.79 3.35
CA VAL A 69 -13.53 6.43 2.52
C VAL A 69 -14.23 5.22 3.15
N ALA A 70 -15.54 5.32 3.35
CA ALA A 70 -16.31 4.25 4.00
C ALA A 70 -16.35 2.96 3.17
N ASP A 71 -16.52 3.09 1.86
CA ASP A 71 -16.41 1.99 0.90
C ASP A 71 -15.40 2.34 -0.20
N PRO A 72 -14.16 1.85 -0.08
CA PRO A 72 -13.12 2.11 -1.07
C PRO A 72 -13.22 1.23 -2.33
N VAL A 73 -14.04 0.17 -2.31
CA VAL A 73 -14.08 -0.83 -3.39
C VAL A 73 -14.40 -0.24 -4.75
N PRO A 74 -15.41 0.62 -4.94
CA PRO A 74 -15.71 1.18 -6.26
C PRO A 74 -14.54 1.97 -6.86
N LEU A 75 -13.83 2.75 -6.03
CA LEU A 75 -12.68 3.55 -6.47
C LEU A 75 -11.51 2.65 -6.87
N VAL A 76 -11.21 1.64 -6.03
CA VAL A 76 -10.12 0.70 -6.30
C VAL A 76 -10.43 -0.18 -7.50
N GLN A 77 -11.68 -0.64 -7.66
CA GLN A 77 -12.12 -1.43 -8.81
C GLN A 77 -11.88 -0.66 -10.12
N THR A 78 -12.38 0.58 -10.21
CA THR A 78 -12.20 1.42 -11.40
C THR A 78 -10.71 1.60 -11.74
N PHE A 79 -9.88 1.78 -10.75
CA PHE A 79 -8.42 1.91 -10.93
C PHE A 79 -7.77 0.61 -11.40
N LEU A 80 -8.16 -0.54 -10.83
CA LEU A 80 -7.63 -1.85 -11.23
C LEU A 80 -8.08 -2.25 -12.63
N ASP A 81 -9.32 -1.93 -13.02
CA ASP A 81 -9.81 -2.16 -14.38
C ASP A 81 -8.96 -1.39 -15.40
N GLU A 82 -8.70 -0.08 -15.17
CA GLU A 82 -7.80 0.70 -16.02
C GLU A 82 -6.37 0.15 -16.00
N ALA A 83 -5.88 -0.34 -14.85
CA ALA A 83 -4.57 -0.95 -14.74
C ALA A 83 -4.44 -2.22 -15.61
N LEU A 84 -5.45 -3.09 -15.59
CA LEU A 84 -5.51 -4.29 -16.41
C LEU A 84 -5.57 -3.94 -17.91
N ASP A 85 -6.36 -2.94 -18.28
CA ASP A 85 -6.48 -2.47 -19.67
C ASP A 85 -5.14 -1.93 -20.19
N GLN A 86 -4.30 -1.35 -19.33
CA GLN A 86 -2.95 -0.90 -19.66
C GLN A 86 -1.86 -2.00 -19.51
N GLY A 87 -2.25 -3.23 -19.21
CA GLY A 87 -1.37 -4.39 -19.15
C GLY A 87 -0.63 -4.57 -17.84
N VAL A 88 -1.03 -3.87 -16.76
CA VAL A 88 -0.52 -4.16 -15.41
C VAL A 88 -1.04 -5.51 -14.96
N ARG A 89 -0.15 -6.37 -14.48
CA ARG A 89 -0.52 -7.72 -14.05
C ARG A 89 -0.32 -7.98 -12.57
N ARG A 90 0.56 -7.22 -11.92
CA ARG A 90 0.98 -7.46 -10.54
C ARG A 90 0.56 -6.32 -9.61
N VAL A 91 -0.08 -6.70 -8.50
CA VAL A 91 -0.41 -5.77 -7.40
C VAL A 91 0.07 -6.33 -6.07
N VAL A 92 0.79 -5.52 -5.32
CA VAL A 92 1.08 -5.75 -3.91
C VAL A 92 0.28 -4.74 -3.10
N ALA A 93 -0.73 -5.22 -2.39
CA ALA A 93 -1.64 -4.37 -1.62
C ALA A 93 -1.30 -4.37 -0.13
N LEU A 94 -1.38 -3.19 0.48
CA LEU A 94 -1.27 -3.05 1.93
C LEU A 94 -2.67 -3.18 2.57
N SER A 95 -2.81 -4.13 3.46
CA SER A 95 -3.98 -4.35 4.32
C SER A 95 -3.56 -4.31 5.80
N SER A 96 -4.22 -5.06 6.65
CA SER A 96 -3.94 -5.16 8.08
C SER A 96 -4.32 -6.55 8.60
N SER A 97 -3.53 -7.10 9.51
CA SER A 97 -3.86 -8.36 10.22
C SER A 97 -5.12 -8.27 11.09
N ALA A 98 -5.56 -7.06 11.42
CA ALA A 98 -6.78 -6.82 12.18
C ALA A 98 -8.07 -6.86 11.31
N VAL A 99 -7.92 -6.94 9.99
CA VAL A 99 -9.05 -6.87 9.05
C VAL A 99 -9.09 -8.15 8.22
N PRO A 100 -10.05 -9.07 8.49
CA PRO A 100 -10.21 -10.28 7.71
C PRO A 100 -10.56 -9.98 6.23
N GLU A 101 -10.17 -10.90 5.33
CA GLU A 101 -10.60 -10.85 3.92
C GLU A 101 -12.14 -10.77 3.83
N GLY A 102 -12.64 -9.91 2.96
CA GLY A 102 -14.06 -9.69 2.74
C GLY A 102 -14.76 -8.79 3.77
N ALA A 103 -14.10 -8.44 4.88
CA ALA A 103 -14.66 -7.45 5.81
C ALA A 103 -14.73 -6.06 5.15
N PRO A 104 -15.68 -5.19 5.58
CA PRO A 104 -15.81 -3.84 5.03
C PRO A 104 -14.47 -3.05 5.01
N GLY A 105 -14.30 -2.21 4.03
CA GLY A 105 -13.09 -1.39 3.88
C GLY A 105 -11.91 -2.18 3.32
N LEU A 106 -10.80 -2.26 4.05
CA LEU A 106 -9.57 -2.92 3.58
C LEU A 106 -9.75 -4.42 3.30
N GLY A 107 -10.63 -5.11 4.03
CA GLY A 107 -10.90 -6.52 3.78
C GLY A 107 -11.61 -6.77 2.45
N ALA A 108 -12.50 -5.88 2.07
CA ALA A 108 -13.18 -5.93 0.77
C ALA A 108 -12.20 -5.59 -0.37
N VAL A 109 -11.29 -4.63 -0.17
CA VAL A 109 -10.20 -4.35 -1.12
C VAL A 109 -9.25 -5.55 -1.26
N HIS A 110 -8.92 -6.22 -0.16
CA HIS A 110 -8.13 -7.45 -0.17
C HIS A 110 -8.80 -8.51 -1.08
N HIS A 111 -10.07 -8.79 -0.85
CA HIS A 111 -10.85 -9.73 -1.67
C HIS A 111 -10.90 -9.32 -3.15
N LEU A 112 -11.10 -8.03 -3.42
CA LEU A 112 -11.10 -7.47 -4.77
C LEU A 112 -9.77 -7.74 -5.48
N VAL A 113 -8.65 -7.35 -4.88
CA VAL A 113 -7.31 -7.53 -5.47
C VAL A 113 -7.04 -9.01 -5.79
N LYS A 114 -7.36 -9.89 -4.86
CA LYS A 114 -7.21 -11.35 -5.01
C LYS A 114 -8.04 -11.93 -6.14
N THR A 115 -9.24 -11.37 -6.37
CA THR A 115 -10.18 -11.88 -7.38
C THR A 115 -9.88 -11.33 -8.78
N VAL A 116 -9.42 -10.07 -8.86
CA VAL A 116 -9.30 -9.35 -10.13
C VAL A 116 -7.91 -9.45 -10.72
N MET A 117 -6.85 -9.42 -9.86
CA MET A 117 -5.48 -9.35 -10.36
C MET A 117 -4.88 -10.73 -10.67
N PRO A 118 -4.23 -10.90 -11.83
CA PRO A 118 -3.56 -12.17 -12.18
C PRO A 118 -2.41 -12.52 -11.22
N GLU A 119 -1.69 -11.50 -10.77
CA GLU A 119 -0.57 -11.62 -9.84
C GLU A 119 -0.81 -10.68 -8.66
N TRP A 120 -0.92 -11.24 -7.47
CA TRP A 120 -1.27 -10.46 -6.29
C TRP A 120 -0.47 -10.89 -5.07
N THR A 121 -0.30 -9.96 -4.17
CA THR A 121 0.18 -10.21 -2.80
C THR A 121 -0.53 -9.22 -1.89
N VAL A 122 -1.01 -9.68 -0.74
CA VAL A 122 -1.61 -8.81 0.27
C VAL A 122 -0.78 -8.86 1.54
N LEU A 123 -0.22 -7.72 1.90
CA LEU A 123 0.53 -7.55 3.12
C LEU A 123 -0.43 -7.20 4.26
N GLN A 124 -0.41 -8.00 5.31
CA GLN A 124 -1.28 -7.85 6.47
C GLN A 124 -0.47 -7.59 7.74
N PRO A 125 0.30 -6.48 7.78
CA PRO A 125 1.07 -6.18 8.97
C PRO A 125 0.16 -5.93 10.17
N SER A 126 0.69 -6.20 11.34
CA SER A 126 0.13 -5.77 12.61
C SER A 126 0.47 -4.29 12.87
N TRP A 127 0.66 -3.89 14.09
CA TRP A 127 0.98 -2.53 14.44
C TRP A 127 2.41 -2.14 14.02
N PHE A 128 2.60 -0.90 13.60
CA PHE A 128 3.90 -0.40 13.15
C PHE A 128 4.73 0.13 14.33
N MET A 129 6.03 -0.18 14.34
CA MET A 129 6.97 0.46 15.28
C MET A 129 6.97 1.98 15.16
N GLN A 130 6.70 2.51 13.97
CA GLN A 130 6.57 3.95 13.71
C GLN A 130 5.41 4.62 14.47
N ASN A 131 4.48 3.85 15.02
CA ASN A 131 3.41 4.38 15.88
C ASN A 131 3.95 4.95 17.21
N PHE A 132 5.18 4.59 17.60
CA PHE A 132 5.88 5.15 18.75
C PHE A 132 6.60 6.47 18.45
N THR A 133 6.52 6.99 17.22
CA THR A 133 7.21 8.19 16.77
C THR A 133 6.23 9.24 16.24
N GLY A 134 6.70 10.48 16.11
CA GLY A 134 5.90 11.57 15.55
C GLY A 134 4.67 11.92 16.42
N ASP A 135 3.55 12.19 15.75
CA ASP A 135 2.30 12.66 16.39
C ASP A 135 1.25 11.56 16.55
N HIS A 136 1.64 10.29 16.41
CA HIS A 136 0.73 9.17 16.61
C HIS A 136 0.27 9.10 18.08
N LEU A 137 -0.98 8.69 18.34
CA LEU A 137 -1.55 8.61 19.68
C LEU A 137 -0.70 7.76 20.64
N VAL A 138 -0.12 6.66 20.17
CA VAL A 138 0.79 5.82 20.97
C VAL A 138 2.04 6.62 21.37
N ALA A 139 2.63 7.37 20.42
CA ALA A 139 3.80 8.21 20.71
C ALA A 139 3.48 9.33 21.71
N GLN A 140 2.29 9.90 21.62
CA GLN A 140 1.79 10.89 22.62
C GLN A 140 1.65 10.22 23.97
N GLY A 141 0.99 9.06 24.06
CA GLY A 141 0.85 8.31 25.31
C GLY A 141 2.19 7.96 25.96
N VAL A 142 3.20 7.59 25.16
CA VAL A 142 4.57 7.37 25.70
C VAL A 142 5.14 8.65 26.34
N ARG A 143 4.96 9.83 25.70
CA ARG A 143 5.43 11.12 26.25
C ARG A 143 4.67 11.52 27.50
N ASP A 144 3.39 11.18 27.57
CA ASP A 144 2.51 11.49 28.71
C ASP A 144 2.67 10.47 29.86
N GLY A 145 3.43 9.38 29.62
CA GLY A 145 3.68 8.32 30.61
C GLY A 145 2.56 7.29 30.71
N GLU A 146 1.56 7.32 29.83
CA GLU A 146 0.45 6.39 29.81
C GLU A 146 0.03 6.02 28.38
N ILE A 147 -0.04 4.72 28.08
CA ILE A 147 -0.58 4.22 26.83
C ILE A 147 -1.92 3.54 27.10
N VAL A 148 -3.01 4.13 26.63
CA VAL A 148 -4.35 3.55 26.75
C VAL A 148 -4.61 2.63 25.58
N THR A 149 -4.92 1.35 25.85
CA THR A 149 -5.28 0.36 24.82
C THR A 149 -6.53 -0.40 25.24
N ALA A 150 -7.20 -1.00 24.29
CA ALA A 150 -8.34 -1.91 24.51
C ALA A 150 -7.95 -3.39 24.36
N THR A 151 -6.67 -3.72 24.51
CA THR A 151 -6.14 -5.08 24.26
C THR A 151 -6.32 -6.04 25.45
N GLY A 152 -6.68 -5.54 26.63
CA GLY A 152 -6.65 -6.34 27.86
C GLY A 152 -5.26 -6.94 28.05
N ASP A 153 -5.17 -8.26 28.30
CA ASP A 153 -3.92 -9.01 28.42
C ASP A 153 -3.36 -9.47 27.06
N GLY A 154 -3.97 -9.07 25.96
CA GLY A 154 -3.57 -9.43 24.60
C GLY A 154 -2.21 -8.83 24.24
N LYS A 155 -1.37 -9.64 23.57
CA LYS A 155 -0.07 -9.21 23.06
C LYS A 155 -0.22 -8.78 21.61
N VAL A 156 0.29 -7.61 21.29
CA VAL A 156 0.32 -7.07 19.92
C VAL A 156 1.76 -7.10 19.43
N ALA A 157 1.99 -7.72 18.29
CA ALA A 157 3.27 -7.67 17.61
C ALA A 157 3.43 -6.32 16.90
N PHE A 158 4.63 -5.76 16.94
CA PHE A 158 4.99 -4.58 16.18
C PHE A 158 5.99 -4.95 15.09
N VAL A 159 5.81 -4.40 13.91
CA VAL A 159 6.69 -4.60 12.76
C VAL A 159 7.26 -3.26 12.30
N ASP A 160 8.53 -3.23 11.91
CA ASP A 160 9.10 -2.04 11.31
C ASP A 160 8.56 -1.84 9.89
N ALA A 161 8.21 -0.60 9.55
CA ALA A 161 7.73 -0.28 8.21
C ALA A 161 8.81 -0.48 7.12
N ALA A 162 10.09 -0.55 7.49
CA ALA A 162 11.17 -0.93 6.58
C ALA A 162 11.11 -2.41 6.22
N ASP A 163 10.77 -3.30 7.19
CA ASP A 163 10.58 -4.73 6.91
C ASP A 163 9.39 -4.96 5.99
N ILE A 164 8.29 -4.21 6.21
CA ILE A 164 7.13 -4.24 5.30
C ILE A 164 7.56 -3.83 3.89
N ALA A 165 8.39 -2.78 3.76
CA ALA A 165 8.87 -2.32 2.47
C ALA A 165 9.78 -3.34 1.78
N ALA A 166 10.66 -4.01 2.53
CA ALA A 166 11.52 -5.07 2.00
C ALA A 166 10.72 -6.24 1.44
N VAL A 167 9.69 -6.70 2.17
CA VAL A 167 8.77 -7.76 1.71
C VAL A 167 8.00 -7.29 0.48
N ALA A 168 7.48 -6.05 0.49
CA ALA A 168 6.82 -5.46 -0.67
C ALA A 168 7.75 -5.41 -1.90
N GLY A 169 8.99 -4.99 -1.70
CA GLY A 169 10.01 -4.94 -2.75
C GLY A 169 10.27 -6.30 -3.38
N CYS A 170 10.42 -7.35 -2.58
CA CYS A 170 10.53 -8.73 -3.07
C CYS A 170 9.29 -9.13 -3.88
N ALA A 171 8.10 -8.96 -3.30
CA ALA A 171 6.84 -9.34 -3.97
C ALA A 171 6.59 -8.57 -5.28
N LEU A 172 7.08 -7.33 -5.40
CA LEU A 172 6.99 -6.52 -6.61
C LEU A 172 8.00 -6.92 -7.70
N THR A 173 9.15 -7.49 -7.31
CA THR A 173 10.30 -7.69 -8.21
C THR A 173 10.65 -9.14 -8.51
N ASP A 174 10.21 -10.09 -7.68
CA ASP A 174 10.51 -11.51 -7.87
C ASP A 174 9.94 -12.01 -9.21
N ASP A 175 10.66 -12.92 -9.86
CA ASP A 175 10.26 -13.48 -11.16
C ASP A 175 8.93 -14.21 -11.09
N ARG A 176 8.62 -14.81 -9.94
CA ARG A 176 7.33 -15.47 -9.70
C ARG A 176 6.44 -14.60 -8.84
N ALA A 177 5.18 -14.50 -9.23
CA ALA A 177 4.15 -13.92 -8.39
C ALA A 177 3.96 -14.80 -7.13
N HIS A 178 3.79 -14.15 -5.98
CA HIS A 178 3.58 -14.87 -4.73
C HIS A 178 2.15 -15.41 -4.62
N ASN A 179 1.15 -14.67 -5.09
CA ASN A 179 -0.28 -14.99 -4.99
C ASN A 179 -0.66 -15.48 -3.58
N THR A 180 -0.27 -14.73 -2.57
CA THR A 180 -0.38 -15.11 -1.17
C THR A 180 -0.59 -13.90 -0.26
N GLU A 181 -0.90 -14.20 0.98
CA GLU A 181 -1.05 -13.24 2.09
C GLU A 181 0.17 -13.34 3.03
N HIS A 182 0.65 -12.20 3.49
CA HIS A 182 1.80 -12.08 4.42
C HIS A 182 1.50 -11.14 5.58
#